data_44021c3d552dceeab0b4c4eac016aa0d
#
_entry.id   44021c3d552dceeab0b4c4eac016aa0d
#
_cell.length_a   1.000
_cell.length_b   1.000
_cell.length_c   1.000
_cell.angle_alpha   90.00
_cell.angle_beta   90.00
_cell.angle_gamma   90.00
#
_symmetry.space_group_name_H-M   'P 1'
#
loop_
_entity.id
_entity.type
_entity.pdbx_description
1 polymer ?
#
loop_
_entity_poly.entity_id
_entity_poly.type
_entity_poly.pdbx_seq_one_letter_code
_entity_poly.pdbx_strand_id
1 'polypeptide(L)'
;VLSPKFIMQLLLWCVLYYSLGYISLFLDDPVSQVSFVWFPAGLAVSAFLLTSRRNWPWLFLGLFLVRTLLDVTLRHSLETSLVHSAISLTNDFAIAWCVRHFTRPHDSLYSLVVWLVATVLTSAVAAALGGGWVVLRHGVDFVTTLWIWWSANVVGTILLTTIVMGLFWRQKTAVPHQWLTGGVLWVLLCISAVYVFHQPVDDSQGEVFLFGLACIPVVLMILIPVIIGNQLGAISFLSFCIIVIYYSWQRSGPLFVPGLRPGEPLLLAQCYLSGTALLLNFVYMLRHQQEANPASSYYLDLTSGRLTWDNNSPSALTQQLANIHHIDELFAYMSADDQQKMRERWALAQSGRAIKGSFRFLLTLSPSNKLHLQETKLIALQQPNGVALIGYWAGEFQGTESTRAIKGA
;
A
#
# COMPACT_ATOMS: atom_id res chain seq x y z
N VAL A 1 -22.54 16.68 17.23
CA VAL A 1 -21.69 16.36 18.38
C VAL A 1 -20.63 15.36 17.90
N LEU A 2 -19.35 15.63 18.15
CA LEU A 2 -18.26 14.74 17.81
C LEU A 2 -18.34 13.47 18.67
N SER A 3 -18.15 12.29 18.07
CA SER A 3 -18.16 11.04 18.83
C SER A 3 -16.90 10.93 19.71
N PRO A 4 -16.98 10.34 20.92
CA PRO A 4 -15.80 10.14 21.78
C PRO A 4 -14.67 9.35 21.08
N LYS A 5 -15.05 8.39 20.24
CA LYS A 5 -14.09 7.61 19.42
C LYS A 5 -13.32 8.51 18.46
N PHE A 6 -13.99 9.46 17.81
CA PHE A 6 -13.31 10.38 16.91
C PHE A 6 -12.40 11.34 17.65
N ILE A 7 -12.81 11.85 18.83
CA ILE A 7 -11.95 12.71 19.66
C ILE A 7 -10.66 11.99 20.03
N MET A 8 -10.73 10.74 20.48
CA MET A 8 -9.55 9.93 20.81
C MET A 8 -8.67 9.70 19.59
N GLN A 9 -9.27 9.42 18.43
CA GLN A 9 -8.55 9.27 17.17
C GLN A 9 -7.86 10.57 16.74
N LEU A 10 -8.54 11.72 16.87
CA LEU A 10 -7.97 13.03 16.58
C LEU A 10 -6.77 13.34 17.47
N LEU A 11 -6.88 13.09 18.78
CA LEU A 11 -5.78 13.26 19.71
C LEU A 11 -4.58 12.38 19.35
N LEU A 12 -4.83 11.12 18.99
CA LEU A 12 -3.76 10.22 18.53
C LEU A 12 -3.04 10.78 17.29
N TRP A 13 -3.78 11.24 16.28
CA TRP A 13 -3.19 11.85 15.08
C TRP A 13 -2.40 13.10 15.42
N CYS A 14 -2.89 13.95 16.31
CA CYS A 14 -2.20 15.16 16.76
C CYS A 14 -0.87 14.85 17.48
N VAL A 15 -0.86 13.87 18.39
CA VAL A 15 0.34 13.44 19.10
C VAL A 15 1.37 12.85 18.14
N LEU A 16 0.93 11.95 17.24
CA LEU A 16 1.83 11.38 16.23
C LEU A 16 2.37 12.44 15.28
N TYR A 17 1.55 13.40 14.86
CA TYR A 17 1.99 14.50 13.98
C TYR A 17 3.07 15.35 14.65
N TYR A 18 2.86 15.74 15.91
CA TYR A 18 3.85 16.50 16.66
C TYR A 18 5.16 15.74 16.83
N SER A 19 5.08 14.47 17.26
CA SER A 19 6.27 13.64 17.50
C SER A 19 7.07 13.40 16.22
N LEU A 20 6.40 13.05 15.12
CA LEU A 20 7.06 12.85 13.82
C LEU A 20 7.60 14.15 13.22
N GLY A 21 6.91 15.27 13.44
CA GLY A 21 7.41 16.59 13.06
C GLY A 21 8.68 16.97 13.80
N TYR A 22 8.71 16.73 15.10
CA TYR A 22 9.90 16.96 15.91
C TYR A 22 11.07 16.08 15.44
N ILE A 23 10.82 14.79 15.16
CA ILE A 23 11.84 13.87 14.60
C ILE A 23 12.32 14.36 13.23
N SER A 24 11.41 14.79 12.33
CA SER A 24 11.81 15.30 11.02
C SER A 24 12.76 16.48 11.10
N LEU A 25 12.49 17.41 12.01
CA LEU A 25 13.32 18.61 12.22
C LEU A 25 14.65 18.29 12.94
N PHE A 26 14.67 17.22 13.75
CA PHE A 26 15.92 16.76 14.38
C PHE A 26 16.86 16.10 13.37
N LEU A 27 16.31 15.51 12.30
CA LEU A 27 17.07 14.82 11.24
C LEU A 27 17.52 15.76 10.11
N ASP A 28 17.44 17.07 10.28
CA ASP A 28 18.00 18.04 9.33
C ASP A 28 19.51 17.87 9.25
N ASP A 29 20.06 17.87 8.03
CA ASP A 29 21.51 17.85 7.85
C ASP A 29 22.10 19.21 8.23
N PRO A 30 22.96 19.28 9.25
CA PRO A 30 23.50 20.54 9.76
C PRO A 30 24.39 21.29 8.74
N VAL A 31 24.85 20.61 7.68
CA VAL A 31 25.73 21.22 6.65
C VAL A 31 24.95 21.74 5.47
N SER A 32 24.01 20.96 4.96
CA SER A 32 23.19 21.35 3.80
C SER A 32 21.90 22.06 4.17
N GLN A 33 21.51 22.04 5.46
CA GLN A 33 20.21 22.53 5.98
C GLN A 33 19.02 21.91 5.21
N VAL A 34 19.20 20.70 4.69
CA VAL A 34 18.20 19.95 3.97
C VAL A 34 17.45 19.05 4.94
N SER A 35 16.16 19.24 5.05
CA SER A 35 15.32 18.31 5.78
C SER A 35 15.28 16.97 5.02
N PHE A 36 15.73 15.90 5.69
CA PHE A 36 15.84 14.59 5.06
C PHE A 36 14.48 14.05 4.63
N VAL A 37 13.48 14.10 5.51
CA VAL A 37 12.12 13.61 5.27
C VAL A 37 11.12 14.38 6.12
N TRP A 38 10.05 14.86 5.52
CA TRP A 38 8.94 15.46 6.24
C TRP A 38 7.84 14.43 6.54
N PHE A 39 8.02 13.62 7.57
CA PHE A 39 7.08 12.56 7.96
C PHE A 39 5.63 13.03 8.22
N PRO A 40 5.39 14.23 8.81
CA PRO A 40 4.04 14.69 9.07
C PRO A 40 3.13 14.75 7.83
N ALA A 41 3.69 14.99 6.62
CA ALA A 41 2.90 15.01 5.40
C ALA A 41 2.20 13.66 5.14
N GLY A 42 2.96 12.58 5.15
CA GLY A 42 2.38 11.24 4.92
C GLY A 42 1.43 10.80 6.04
N LEU A 43 1.69 11.22 7.29
CA LEU A 43 0.77 10.98 8.40
C LEU A 43 -0.55 11.72 8.19
N ALA A 44 -0.52 13.00 7.84
CA ALA A 44 -1.72 13.80 7.60
C ALA A 44 -2.54 13.27 6.42
N VAL A 45 -1.89 12.94 5.29
CA VAL A 45 -2.55 12.29 4.15
C VAL A 45 -3.24 11.00 4.58
N SER A 46 -2.56 10.14 5.33
CA SER A 46 -3.13 8.89 5.85
C SER A 46 -4.30 9.14 6.80
N ALA A 47 -4.17 10.12 7.70
CA ALA A 47 -5.23 10.49 8.63
C ALA A 47 -6.50 10.96 7.89
N PHE A 48 -6.37 11.78 6.84
CA PHE A 48 -7.49 12.16 5.99
C PHE A 48 -8.09 10.96 5.24
N LEU A 49 -7.25 10.07 4.70
CA LEU A 49 -7.71 8.88 4.00
C LEU A 49 -8.44 7.87 4.91
N LEU A 50 -8.06 7.77 6.17
CA LEU A 50 -8.67 6.85 7.16
C LEU A 50 -9.85 7.46 7.90
N THR A 51 -10.03 8.78 7.83
CA THR A 51 -11.12 9.50 8.50
C THR A 51 -12.27 9.77 7.53
N SER A 52 -13.52 9.72 8.02
CA SER A 52 -14.70 10.07 7.22
C SER A 52 -14.66 11.54 6.79
N ARG A 53 -15.16 11.85 5.56
CA ARG A 53 -15.16 13.22 5.00
C ARG A 53 -15.85 14.25 5.91
N ARG A 54 -16.88 13.82 6.66
CA ARG A 54 -17.62 14.67 7.60
C ARG A 54 -16.72 15.23 8.71
N ASN A 55 -15.68 14.50 9.07
CA ASN A 55 -14.77 14.85 10.17
C ASN A 55 -13.51 15.57 9.68
N TRP A 56 -13.31 15.73 8.38
CA TRP A 56 -12.14 16.38 7.81
C TRP A 56 -11.90 17.82 8.28
N PRO A 57 -12.94 18.68 8.43
CA PRO A 57 -12.71 20.03 8.95
C PRO A 57 -12.08 20.05 10.35
N TRP A 58 -12.55 19.15 11.24
CA TRP A 58 -11.99 19.03 12.58
C TRP A 58 -10.59 18.44 12.62
N LEU A 59 -10.33 17.46 11.74
CA LEU A 59 -8.99 16.90 11.58
C LEU A 59 -8.02 17.95 11.05
N PHE A 60 -8.43 18.72 10.03
CA PHE A 60 -7.62 19.82 9.49
C PHE A 60 -7.29 20.86 10.56
N LEU A 61 -8.29 21.30 11.32
CA LEU A 61 -8.09 22.28 12.38
C LEU A 61 -7.14 21.76 13.47
N GLY A 62 -7.33 20.51 13.92
CA GLY A 62 -6.47 19.89 14.93
C GLY A 62 -5.02 19.80 14.47
N LEU A 63 -4.78 19.28 13.28
CA LEU A 63 -3.42 19.17 12.71
C LEU A 63 -2.81 20.54 12.43
N PHE A 64 -3.60 21.52 11.98
CA PHE A 64 -3.16 22.92 11.78
C PHE A 64 -2.63 23.54 13.07
N LEU A 65 -3.40 23.39 14.16
CA LEU A 65 -2.99 23.92 15.48
C LEU A 65 -1.71 23.23 15.97
N VAL A 66 -1.62 21.91 15.80
CA VAL A 66 -0.45 21.14 16.22
C VAL A 66 0.78 21.50 15.37
N ARG A 67 0.63 21.69 14.07
CA ARG A 67 1.72 22.15 13.19
C ARG A 67 2.21 23.54 13.60
N THR A 68 1.29 24.45 13.83
CA THR A 68 1.63 25.80 14.29
C THR A 68 2.35 25.76 15.64
N LEU A 69 1.86 24.94 16.59
CA LEU A 69 2.50 24.74 17.89
C LEU A 69 3.93 24.20 17.73
N LEU A 70 4.14 23.21 16.85
CA LEU A 70 5.47 22.65 16.57
C LEU A 70 6.45 23.73 16.12
N ASP A 71 6.05 24.56 15.15
CA ASP A 71 6.91 25.63 14.62
C ASP A 71 7.21 26.71 15.68
N VAL A 72 6.22 27.09 16.49
CA VAL A 72 6.41 28.05 17.59
C VAL A 72 7.34 27.49 18.68
N THR A 73 7.26 26.19 19.02
CA THR A 73 8.18 25.55 19.98
C THR A 73 9.63 25.57 19.50
N LEU A 74 9.83 25.62 18.18
CA LEU A 74 11.16 25.73 17.54
C LEU A 74 11.58 27.18 17.29
N ARG A 75 10.89 28.14 17.94
CA ARG A 75 11.19 29.58 17.94
C ARG A 75 10.97 30.27 16.57
N HIS A 76 10.17 29.69 15.66
CA HIS A 76 9.72 30.41 14.49
C HIS A 76 8.69 31.49 14.88
N SER A 77 8.62 32.59 14.10
CA SER A 77 7.60 33.59 14.32
C SER A 77 6.20 33.03 14.09
N LEU A 78 5.21 33.51 14.84
CA LEU A 78 3.82 33.06 14.71
C LEU A 78 3.30 33.25 13.28
N GLU A 79 3.66 34.34 12.61
CA GLU A 79 3.29 34.61 11.25
C GLU A 79 3.82 33.53 10.29
N THR A 80 5.11 33.21 10.36
CA THR A 80 5.73 32.16 9.55
C THR A 80 5.12 30.79 9.85
N SER A 81 4.89 30.48 11.14
CA SER A 81 4.27 29.24 11.58
C SER A 81 2.86 29.07 11.00
N LEU A 82 2.04 30.11 10.99
CA LEU A 82 0.69 30.07 10.41
C LEU A 82 0.72 29.87 8.89
N VAL A 83 1.63 30.56 8.19
CA VAL A 83 1.77 30.42 6.72
C VAL A 83 2.25 29.02 6.36
N HIS A 84 3.29 28.50 7.03
CA HIS A 84 3.80 27.16 6.79
C HIS A 84 2.75 26.09 7.11
N SER A 85 2.00 26.24 8.20
CA SER A 85 0.90 25.35 8.56
C SER A 85 -0.20 25.33 7.50
N ALA A 86 -0.59 26.51 7.01
CA ALA A 86 -1.61 26.64 5.97
C ALA A 86 -1.18 25.96 4.67
N ILE A 87 0.05 26.21 4.20
CA ILE A 87 0.57 25.61 2.96
C ILE A 87 0.70 24.10 3.11
N SER A 88 1.35 23.60 4.17
CA SER A 88 1.58 22.15 4.38
C SER A 88 0.27 21.39 4.51
N LEU A 89 -0.64 21.82 5.38
CA LEU A 89 -1.91 21.10 5.59
C LEU A 89 -2.85 21.18 4.38
N THR A 90 -2.82 22.28 3.62
CA THR A 90 -3.58 22.39 2.37
C THR A 90 -3.05 21.42 1.32
N ASN A 91 -1.72 21.26 1.23
CA ASN A 91 -1.10 20.23 0.39
C ASN A 91 -1.58 18.83 0.75
N ASP A 92 -1.48 18.45 2.03
CA ASP A 92 -1.83 17.12 2.52
C ASP A 92 -3.33 16.82 2.33
N PHE A 93 -4.16 17.82 2.59
CA PHE A 93 -5.60 17.78 2.30
C PHE A 93 -5.88 17.58 0.81
N ALA A 94 -5.19 18.35 -0.06
CA ALA A 94 -5.37 18.29 -1.51
C ALA A 94 -5.00 16.89 -2.06
N ILE A 95 -3.90 16.29 -1.58
CA ILE A 95 -3.50 14.91 -1.93
C ILE A 95 -4.63 13.94 -1.58
N ALA A 96 -5.08 13.96 -0.32
CA ALA A 96 -6.13 13.06 0.16
C ALA A 96 -7.47 13.29 -0.58
N TRP A 97 -7.79 14.54 -0.90
CA TRP A 97 -8.99 14.89 -1.68
C TRP A 97 -8.90 14.35 -3.10
N CYS A 98 -7.78 14.54 -3.80
CA CYS A 98 -7.55 13.99 -5.14
C CYS A 98 -7.70 12.47 -5.14
N VAL A 99 -7.06 11.79 -4.20
CA VAL A 99 -7.18 10.33 -4.07
C VAL A 99 -8.65 9.93 -3.91
N ARG A 100 -9.37 10.51 -2.95
CA ARG A 100 -10.77 10.13 -2.71
C ARG A 100 -11.76 10.58 -3.80
N HIS A 101 -11.40 11.56 -4.62
CA HIS A 101 -12.26 12.06 -5.68
C HIS A 101 -12.07 11.31 -6.99
N PHE A 102 -10.83 11.03 -7.35
CA PHE A 102 -10.48 10.45 -8.64
C PHE A 102 -10.28 8.92 -8.62
N THR A 103 -10.09 8.29 -7.45
CA THR A 103 -9.91 6.84 -7.41
C THR A 103 -11.19 6.06 -7.68
N ARG A 104 -11.04 4.91 -8.34
CA ARG A 104 -12.12 3.98 -8.65
C ARG A 104 -12.04 2.77 -7.71
N PRO A 105 -13.16 2.28 -7.15
CA PRO A 105 -13.16 1.20 -6.15
C PRO A 105 -12.53 -0.11 -6.62
N HIS A 106 -12.48 -0.36 -7.95
CA HIS A 106 -12.05 -1.63 -8.53
C HIS A 106 -10.71 -1.54 -9.27
N ASP A 107 -10.09 -0.35 -9.34
CA ASP A 107 -8.82 -0.14 -10.04
C ASP A 107 -7.74 0.35 -9.08
N SER A 108 -7.06 -0.61 -8.49
CA SER A 108 -6.01 -0.33 -7.50
C SER A 108 -4.75 0.28 -8.13
N LEU A 109 -4.42 -0.08 -9.38
CA LEU A 109 -3.29 0.52 -10.09
C LEU A 109 -3.58 2.00 -10.41
N TYR A 110 -4.76 2.28 -10.92
CA TYR A 110 -5.18 3.66 -11.18
C TYR A 110 -5.17 4.50 -9.89
N SER A 111 -5.63 3.93 -8.77
CA SER A 111 -5.61 4.59 -7.47
C SER A 111 -4.19 4.92 -7.00
N LEU A 112 -3.24 4.00 -7.20
CA LEU A 112 -1.82 4.22 -6.89
C LEU A 112 -1.23 5.35 -7.76
N VAL A 113 -1.53 5.36 -9.06
CA VAL A 113 -1.07 6.41 -9.99
C VAL A 113 -1.66 7.77 -9.60
N VAL A 114 -2.97 7.85 -9.31
CA VAL A 114 -3.62 9.08 -8.85
C VAL A 114 -2.96 9.60 -7.58
N TRP A 115 -2.71 8.73 -6.60
CA TRP A 115 -2.03 9.12 -5.37
C TRP A 115 -0.62 9.66 -5.63
N LEU A 116 0.17 8.98 -6.46
CA LEU A 116 1.54 9.39 -6.77
C LEU A 116 1.56 10.74 -7.52
N VAL A 117 0.74 10.88 -8.55
CA VAL A 117 0.63 12.12 -9.35
C VAL A 117 0.14 13.28 -8.48
N ALA A 118 -0.89 13.06 -7.65
CA ALA A 118 -1.36 14.05 -6.71
C ALA A 118 -0.25 14.49 -5.74
N THR A 119 0.48 13.52 -5.15
CA THR A 119 1.60 13.80 -4.24
C THR A 119 2.66 14.67 -4.91
N VAL A 120 3.12 14.29 -6.11
CA VAL A 120 4.18 15.02 -6.83
C VAL A 120 3.73 16.44 -7.20
N LEU A 121 2.53 16.58 -7.79
CA LEU A 121 2.07 17.88 -8.33
C LEU A 121 1.65 18.85 -7.22
N THR A 122 0.88 18.40 -6.22
CA THR A 122 0.44 19.31 -5.15
C THR A 122 1.63 19.72 -4.28
N SER A 123 2.58 18.80 -4.00
CA SER A 123 3.81 19.15 -3.28
C SER A 123 4.69 20.13 -4.04
N ALA A 124 4.71 20.10 -5.39
CA ALA A 124 5.43 21.10 -6.18
C ALA A 124 4.80 22.50 -6.03
N VAL A 125 3.48 22.57 -6.04
CA VAL A 125 2.76 23.83 -5.80
C VAL A 125 3.02 24.35 -4.37
N ALA A 126 2.92 23.47 -3.38
CA ALA A 126 3.17 23.82 -1.98
C ALA A 126 4.62 24.28 -1.76
N ALA A 127 5.60 23.61 -2.38
CA ALA A 127 7.01 23.99 -2.33
C ALA A 127 7.27 25.35 -3.01
N ALA A 128 6.59 25.65 -4.13
CA ALA A 128 6.69 26.97 -4.77
C ALA A 128 6.13 28.08 -3.88
N LEU A 129 4.98 27.87 -3.23
CA LEU A 129 4.39 28.82 -2.33
C LEU A 129 5.22 29.02 -1.05
N GLY A 130 5.64 27.92 -0.43
CA GLY A 130 6.45 27.95 0.80
C GLY A 130 7.86 28.45 0.55
N GLY A 131 8.53 27.99 -0.50
CA GLY A 131 9.82 28.51 -0.92
C GLY A 131 9.77 29.99 -1.27
N GLY A 132 8.74 30.43 -2.00
CA GLY A 132 8.52 31.85 -2.29
C GLY A 132 8.39 32.69 -1.00
N TRP A 133 7.65 32.21 0.00
CA TRP A 133 7.55 32.89 1.30
C TRP A 133 8.90 32.99 2.00
N VAL A 134 9.68 31.90 2.04
CA VAL A 134 10.99 31.88 2.69
C VAL A 134 11.98 32.82 1.99
N VAL A 135 11.98 32.84 0.65
CA VAL A 135 12.80 33.78 -0.15
C VAL A 135 12.46 35.25 0.16
N LEU A 136 11.17 35.59 0.19
CA LEU A 136 10.71 36.94 0.51
C LEU A 136 11.11 37.41 1.90
N ARG A 137 11.21 36.48 2.88
CA ARG A 137 11.55 36.83 4.28
C ARG A 137 13.04 36.78 4.58
N HIS A 138 13.78 35.85 3.96
CA HIS A 138 15.17 35.53 4.35
C HIS A 138 16.18 35.74 3.22
N GLY A 139 15.75 36.01 2.00
CA GLY A 139 16.64 36.29 0.85
C GLY A 139 17.47 35.09 0.38
N VAL A 140 17.03 33.86 0.70
CA VAL A 140 17.71 32.61 0.31
C VAL A 140 17.42 32.23 -1.16
N ASP A 141 18.19 31.31 -1.74
CA ASP A 141 17.99 30.86 -3.10
C ASP A 141 16.66 30.10 -3.26
N PHE A 142 15.84 30.56 -4.22
CA PHE A 142 14.50 29.99 -4.47
C PHE A 142 14.56 28.54 -4.96
N VAL A 143 15.45 28.26 -5.91
CA VAL A 143 15.51 26.94 -6.55
C VAL A 143 15.92 25.87 -5.54
N THR A 144 16.92 26.15 -4.75
CA THR A 144 17.36 25.26 -3.68
C THR A 144 16.27 25.03 -2.64
N THR A 145 15.62 26.09 -2.17
CA THR A 145 14.54 26.00 -1.17
C THR A 145 13.33 25.22 -1.70
N LEU A 146 12.94 25.48 -2.95
CA LEU A 146 11.86 24.75 -3.63
C LEU A 146 12.16 23.26 -3.72
N TRP A 147 13.39 22.91 -4.14
CA TRP A 147 13.80 21.53 -4.31
C TRP A 147 13.81 20.75 -2.97
N ILE A 148 14.35 21.38 -1.93
CA ILE A 148 14.40 20.82 -0.57
C ILE A 148 12.97 20.54 -0.06
N TRP A 149 12.12 21.55 -0.12
CA TRP A 149 10.74 21.44 0.38
C TRP A 149 9.94 20.39 -0.38
N TRP A 150 10.06 20.41 -1.72
CA TRP A 150 9.36 19.47 -2.57
C TRP A 150 9.79 18.02 -2.31
N SER A 151 11.10 17.75 -2.29
CA SER A 151 11.63 16.40 -2.09
C SER A 151 11.27 15.84 -0.70
N ALA A 152 11.47 16.62 0.37
CA ALA A 152 11.14 16.21 1.73
C ALA A 152 9.65 15.87 1.89
N ASN A 153 8.78 16.67 1.29
CA ASN A 153 7.33 16.45 1.33
C ASN A 153 6.90 15.20 0.54
N VAL A 154 7.40 15.05 -0.68
CA VAL A 154 7.10 13.87 -1.54
C VAL A 154 7.56 12.60 -0.86
N VAL A 155 8.81 12.57 -0.38
CA VAL A 155 9.37 11.40 0.30
C VAL A 155 8.62 11.08 1.58
N GLY A 156 8.38 12.07 2.44
CA GLY A 156 7.62 11.89 3.68
C GLY A 156 6.21 11.34 3.43
N THR A 157 5.54 11.84 2.39
CA THR A 157 4.23 11.35 1.99
C THR A 157 4.31 9.90 1.51
N ILE A 158 5.25 9.57 0.63
CA ILE A 158 5.39 8.22 0.08
C ILE A 158 5.71 7.22 1.19
N LEU A 159 6.70 7.49 2.03
CA LEU A 159 7.15 6.55 3.07
C LEU A 159 6.06 6.30 4.10
N LEU A 160 5.56 7.38 4.70
CA LEU A 160 4.66 7.21 5.84
C LEU A 160 3.25 6.79 5.45
N THR A 161 2.75 7.24 4.29
CA THR A 161 1.46 6.74 3.78
C THR A 161 1.56 5.22 3.51
N THR A 162 2.66 4.73 2.93
CA THR A 162 2.87 3.30 2.72
C THR A 162 2.84 2.51 4.03
N ILE A 163 3.55 3.00 5.06
CA ILE A 163 3.59 2.35 6.39
C ILE A 163 2.19 2.35 7.02
N VAL A 164 1.56 3.51 7.12
CA VAL A 164 0.27 3.65 7.80
C VAL A 164 -0.81 2.84 7.10
N MET A 165 -0.91 2.95 5.77
CA MET A 165 -1.92 2.19 5.01
C MET A 165 -1.69 0.68 5.12
N GLY A 166 -0.44 0.22 5.11
CA GLY A 166 -0.10 -1.19 5.33
C GLY A 166 -0.47 -1.70 6.73
N LEU A 167 -0.29 -0.88 7.79
CA LEU A 167 -0.66 -1.22 9.16
C LEU A 167 -2.19 -1.32 9.35
N PHE A 168 -2.95 -0.40 8.75
CA PHE A 168 -4.40 -0.37 8.86
C PHE A 168 -5.11 -1.34 7.90
N TRP A 169 -4.37 -2.03 7.05
CA TRP A 169 -4.93 -3.03 6.16
C TRP A 169 -5.46 -4.22 6.94
N ARG A 170 -6.78 -4.47 6.86
CA ARG A 170 -7.38 -5.67 7.47
C ARG A 170 -6.95 -6.91 6.71
N GLN A 171 -6.17 -7.77 7.37
CA GLN A 171 -5.81 -9.09 6.86
C GLN A 171 -6.55 -10.19 7.60
N LYS A 172 -6.74 -11.33 6.89
CA LYS A 172 -7.07 -12.60 7.55
C LYS A 172 -5.90 -12.98 8.48
N THR A 173 -6.24 -13.53 9.64
CA THR A 173 -5.24 -13.97 10.64
C THR A 173 -4.26 -14.96 10.02
N ALA A 174 -2.99 -14.60 10.03
CA ALA A 174 -1.93 -15.49 9.57
C ALA A 174 -1.82 -16.72 10.49
N VAL A 175 -1.50 -17.85 9.92
CA VAL A 175 -1.26 -19.10 10.67
C VAL A 175 0.00 -18.96 11.54
N PRO A 176 0.07 -19.55 12.75
CA PRO A 176 1.22 -19.42 13.66
C PRO A 176 2.60 -19.66 13.01
N HIS A 177 2.69 -20.64 12.13
CA HIS A 177 3.92 -20.95 11.38
C HIS A 177 4.37 -19.77 10.50
N GLN A 178 3.45 -19.02 9.90
CA GLN A 178 3.78 -17.85 9.07
C GLN A 178 4.41 -16.74 9.90
N TRP A 179 3.97 -16.54 11.16
CA TRP A 179 4.56 -15.56 12.07
C TRP A 179 6.02 -15.86 12.40
N LEU A 180 6.36 -17.15 12.61
CA LEU A 180 7.75 -17.55 12.85
C LEU A 180 8.64 -17.24 11.63
N THR A 181 8.20 -17.66 10.43
CA THR A 181 8.92 -17.40 9.17
C THR A 181 9.09 -15.89 8.96
N GLY A 182 8.05 -15.09 9.22
CA GLY A 182 8.10 -13.65 9.11
C GLY A 182 9.03 -12.99 10.10
N GLY A 183 9.04 -13.47 11.34
CA GLY A 183 9.97 -13.00 12.35
C GLY A 183 11.43 -13.25 11.95
N VAL A 184 11.73 -14.43 11.42
CA VAL A 184 13.08 -14.76 10.91
C VAL A 184 13.46 -13.84 9.75
N LEU A 185 12.59 -13.66 8.78
CA LEU A 185 12.85 -12.78 7.63
C LEU A 185 13.01 -11.31 8.06
N TRP A 186 12.23 -10.84 9.03
CA TRP A 186 12.37 -9.50 9.58
C TRP A 186 13.72 -9.32 10.30
N VAL A 187 14.17 -10.30 11.08
CA VAL A 187 15.50 -10.27 11.73
C VAL A 187 16.61 -10.26 10.68
N LEU A 188 16.51 -11.10 9.65
CA LEU A 188 17.47 -11.12 8.53
C LEU A 188 17.50 -9.77 7.78
N LEU A 189 16.35 -9.15 7.57
CA LEU A 189 16.24 -7.82 6.99
C LEU A 189 16.99 -6.79 7.86
N CYS A 190 16.74 -6.77 9.16
CA CYS A 190 17.40 -5.83 10.07
C CYS A 190 18.91 -6.03 10.10
N ILE A 191 19.37 -7.29 10.20
CA ILE A 191 20.81 -7.61 10.21
C ILE A 191 21.45 -7.21 8.89
N SER A 192 20.85 -7.56 7.75
CA SER A 192 21.41 -7.20 6.43
C SER A 192 21.43 -5.70 6.20
N ALA A 193 20.36 -4.98 6.60
CA ALA A 193 20.29 -3.54 6.48
C ALA A 193 21.35 -2.85 7.37
N VAL A 194 21.48 -3.25 8.64
CA VAL A 194 22.52 -2.73 9.53
C VAL A 194 23.91 -3.01 8.97
N TYR A 195 24.16 -4.25 8.53
CA TYR A 195 25.47 -4.63 7.95
C TYR A 195 25.82 -3.75 6.75
N VAL A 196 24.90 -3.57 5.81
CA VAL A 196 25.14 -2.81 4.57
C VAL A 196 25.32 -1.32 4.84
N PHE A 197 24.45 -0.74 5.67
CA PHE A 197 24.44 0.72 5.90
C PHE A 197 25.43 1.18 6.99
N HIS A 198 25.95 0.27 7.81
CA HIS A 198 26.99 0.57 8.77
C HIS A 198 28.39 0.67 8.14
N GLN A 199 28.59 0.17 6.93
CA GLN A 199 29.91 0.16 6.29
C GLN A 199 30.45 1.60 6.15
N PRO A 200 31.71 1.83 6.56
CA PRO A 200 32.34 3.12 6.32
C PRO A 200 32.53 3.35 4.83
N VAL A 201 32.52 4.61 4.43
CA VAL A 201 32.88 5.01 3.06
C VAL A 201 34.38 4.87 2.91
N ASP A 202 34.84 3.78 2.29
CA ASP A 202 36.24 3.49 2.05
C ASP A 202 36.50 3.29 0.54
N ASP A 203 37.48 3.98 0.01
CA ASP A 203 37.90 3.89 -1.40
C ASP A 203 38.40 2.50 -1.80
N SER A 204 38.70 1.63 -0.83
CA SER A 204 39.27 0.30 -1.06
C SER A 204 38.25 -0.79 -1.46
N GLN A 205 36.97 -0.60 -1.15
CA GLN A 205 35.91 -1.53 -1.53
C GLN A 205 35.19 -0.99 -2.76
N GLY A 206 35.14 -1.78 -3.83
CA GLY A 206 34.51 -1.36 -5.09
C GLY A 206 33.08 -0.87 -4.85
N GLU A 207 32.78 0.37 -5.20
CA GLU A 207 31.51 1.06 -5.04
C GLU A 207 30.32 0.23 -5.59
N VAL A 208 30.55 -0.46 -6.71
CA VAL A 208 29.57 -1.33 -7.38
C VAL A 208 29.15 -2.50 -6.48
N PHE A 209 30.10 -3.05 -5.70
CA PHE A 209 29.81 -4.17 -4.80
C PHE A 209 28.92 -3.73 -3.61
N LEU A 210 29.20 -2.60 -3.00
CA LEU A 210 28.39 -2.03 -1.92
C LEU A 210 26.97 -1.69 -2.40
N PHE A 211 26.85 -1.15 -3.62
CA PHE A 211 25.54 -0.88 -4.23
C PHE A 211 24.77 -2.18 -4.50
N GLY A 212 25.44 -3.24 -4.94
CA GLY A 212 24.84 -4.57 -5.10
C GLY A 212 24.33 -5.14 -3.78
N LEU A 213 25.11 -4.97 -2.70
CA LEU A 213 24.69 -5.38 -1.36
C LEU A 213 23.44 -4.62 -0.85
N ALA A 214 23.27 -3.35 -1.22
CA ALA A 214 22.09 -2.57 -0.87
C ALA A 214 20.79 -3.13 -1.48
N CYS A 215 20.86 -3.95 -2.52
CA CYS A 215 19.68 -4.63 -3.07
C CYS A 215 19.16 -5.77 -2.18
N ILE A 216 20.00 -6.38 -1.34
CA ILE A 216 19.63 -7.53 -0.49
C ILE A 216 18.51 -7.16 0.50
N PRO A 217 18.62 -6.10 1.30
CA PRO A 217 17.53 -5.67 2.19
C PRO A 217 16.23 -5.37 1.44
N VAL A 218 16.29 -4.81 0.22
CA VAL A 218 15.09 -4.54 -0.60
C VAL A 218 14.39 -5.83 -1.00
N VAL A 219 15.13 -6.85 -1.42
CA VAL A 219 14.57 -8.17 -1.77
C VAL A 219 13.89 -8.79 -0.56
N LEU A 220 14.54 -8.79 0.61
CA LEU A 220 13.94 -9.29 1.86
C LEU A 220 12.70 -8.49 2.23
N MET A 221 12.74 -7.15 2.06
CA MET A 221 11.63 -6.25 2.31
C MET A 221 10.39 -6.59 1.48
N ILE A 222 10.59 -6.97 0.21
CA ILE A 222 9.50 -7.37 -0.70
C ILE A 222 8.97 -8.77 -0.39
N LEU A 223 9.84 -9.71 0.00
CA LEU A 223 9.44 -11.08 0.33
C LEU A 223 8.53 -11.17 1.56
N ILE A 224 8.76 -10.35 2.58
CA ILE A 224 7.99 -10.37 3.82
C ILE A 224 6.47 -10.18 3.57
N PRO A 225 6.01 -9.13 2.91
CA PRO A 225 4.58 -8.95 2.64
C PRO A 225 4.01 -10.00 1.69
N VAL A 226 4.81 -10.53 0.77
CA VAL A 226 4.38 -11.62 -0.13
C VAL A 226 4.05 -12.90 0.65
N ILE A 227 4.87 -13.23 1.65
CA ILE A 227 4.71 -14.49 2.40
C ILE A 227 3.68 -14.33 3.54
N ILE A 228 3.73 -13.23 4.29
CA ILE A 228 3.01 -13.11 5.55
C ILE A 228 1.88 -12.09 5.48
N GLY A 229 2.11 -10.98 4.78
CA GLY A 229 1.09 -9.98 4.58
C GLY A 229 1.50 -8.54 4.88
N ASN A 230 0.55 -7.65 4.62
CA ASN A 230 0.81 -6.22 4.54
C ASN A 230 1.19 -5.59 5.90
N GLN A 231 0.61 -6.06 7.01
CA GLN A 231 0.90 -5.49 8.34
C GLN A 231 2.36 -5.72 8.75
N LEU A 232 2.86 -6.97 8.63
CA LEU A 232 4.26 -7.25 8.93
C LEU A 232 5.18 -6.60 7.89
N GLY A 233 4.75 -6.52 6.62
CA GLY A 233 5.44 -5.75 5.60
C GLY A 233 5.61 -4.28 5.98
N ALA A 234 4.57 -3.64 6.52
CA ALA A 234 4.63 -2.26 6.98
C ALA A 234 5.55 -2.06 8.19
N ILE A 235 5.51 -2.98 9.18
CA ILE A 235 6.43 -2.96 10.33
C ILE A 235 7.87 -3.13 9.87
N SER A 236 8.12 -4.06 8.95
CA SER A 236 9.44 -4.32 8.39
C SER A 236 9.96 -3.12 7.61
N PHE A 237 9.09 -2.47 6.85
CA PHE A 237 9.46 -1.25 6.11
C PHE A 237 9.73 -0.07 7.04
N LEU A 238 8.99 0.07 8.14
CA LEU A 238 9.29 1.06 9.17
C LEU A 238 10.68 0.83 9.77
N SER A 239 10.99 -0.42 10.16
CA SER A 239 12.31 -0.78 10.70
C SER A 239 13.43 -0.49 9.70
N PHE A 240 13.20 -0.83 8.42
CA PHE A 240 14.14 -0.57 7.35
C PHE A 240 14.37 0.93 7.13
N CYS A 241 13.31 1.75 7.09
CA CYS A 241 13.42 3.20 6.99
C CYS A 241 14.24 3.80 8.15
N ILE A 242 13.98 3.34 9.39
CA ILE A 242 14.72 3.81 10.57
C ILE A 242 16.22 3.52 10.42
N ILE A 243 16.58 2.31 10.00
CA ILE A 243 17.98 1.91 9.82
C ILE A 243 18.65 2.75 8.74
N VAL A 244 18.04 2.85 7.55
CA VAL A 244 18.61 3.59 6.42
C VAL A 244 18.75 5.07 6.75
N ILE A 245 17.72 5.69 7.34
CA ILE A 245 17.75 7.11 7.71
C ILE A 245 18.80 7.37 8.78
N TYR A 246 18.89 6.53 9.81
CA TYR A 246 19.87 6.67 10.88
C TYR A 246 21.32 6.65 10.36
N TYR A 247 21.67 5.65 9.54
CA TYR A 247 23.03 5.55 8.99
C TYR A 247 23.32 6.63 7.93
N SER A 248 22.30 7.00 7.12
CA SER A 248 22.45 8.13 6.20
C SER A 248 22.67 9.45 6.94
N TRP A 249 22.00 9.66 8.07
CA TRP A 249 22.25 10.82 8.94
C TRP A 249 23.66 10.81 9.54
N GLN A 250 24.20 9.62 9.86
CA GLN A 250 25.60 9.43 10.29
C GLN A 250 26.62 9.51 9.15
N ARG A 251 26.18 9.74 7.91
CA ARG A 251 27.01 9.79 6.70
C ARG A 251 27.79 8.51 6.45
N SER A 252 27.17 7.37 6.72
CA SER A 252 27.72 6.04 6.44
C SER A 252 26.86 5.27 5.44
N GLY A 253 27.42 4.21 4.88
CA GLY A 253 26.72 3.29 3.98
C GLY A 253 26.90 3.59 2.48
N PRO A 254 26.32 2.74 1.63
CA PRO A 254 26.60 2.69 0.20
C PRO A 254 26.09 3.89 -0.61
N LEU A 255 25.32 4.79 0.02
CA LEU A 255 24.77 5.97 -0.65
C LEU A 255 25.71 7.18 -0.57
N PHE A 256 26.76 7.10 0.25
CA PHE A 256 27.80 8.13 0.38
C PHE A 256 28.98 7.79 -0.52
N VAL A 257 28.80 7.94 -1.83
CA VAL A 257 29.84 7.69 -2.83
C VAL A 257 30.82 8.86 -2.87
N PRO A 258 32.14 8.64 -2.90
CA PRO A 258 33.13 9.70 -3.06
C PRO A 258 32.88 10.53 -4.33
N GLY A 259 33.08 11.85 -4.22
CA GLY A 259 32.89 12.79 -5.34
C GLY A 259 31.47 13.36 -5.50
N LEU A 260 30.51 12.92 -4.71
CA LEU A 260 29.17 13.54 -4.67
C LEU A 260 29.21 14.92 -4.01
N ARG A 261 28.35 15.81 -4.50
CA ARG A 261 28.15 17.14 -3.91
C ARG A 261 27.44 17.04 -2.56
N PRO A 262 27.61 18.02 -1.67
CA PRO A 262 26.83 18.09 -0.43
C PRO A 262 25.31 18.01 -0.71
N GLY A 263 24.62 17.12 -0.01
CA GLY A 263 23.18 16.86 -0.19
C GLY A 263 22.83 15.76 -1.20
N GLU A 264 23.67 15.43 -2.20
CA GLU A 264 23.38 14.36 -3.15
C GLU A 264 23.25 12.96 -2.53
N PRO A 265 24.07 12.57 -1.52
CA PRO A 265 23.87 11.28 -0.83
C PRO A 265 22.50 11.17 -0.17
N LEU A 266 22.00 12.27 0.39
CA LEU A 266 20.66 12.28 0.98
C LEU A 266 19.55 12.14 -0.05
N LEU A 267 19.70 12.75 -1.23
CA LEU A 267 18.79 12.56 -2.34
C LEU A 267 18.79 11.10 -2.83
N LEU A 268 19.96 10.46 -2.90
CA LEU A 268 20.06 9.03 -3.21
C LEU A 268 19.31 8.17 -2.20
N ALA A 269 19.46 8.47 -0.88
CA ALA A 269 18.73 7.76 0.17
C ALA A 269 17.20 7.98 0.07
N GLN A 270 16.76 9.19 -0.23
CA GLN A 270 15.36 9.50 -0.50
C GLN A 270 14.82 8.70 -1.71
N CYS A 271 15.55 8.66 -2.80
CA CYS A 271 15.19 7.88 -4.00
C CYS A 271 15.14 6.38 -3.70
N TYR A 272 16.12 5.87 -2.99
CA TYR A 272 16.20 4.45 -2.61
C TYR A 272 15.02 4.02 -1.74
N LEU A 273 14.71 4.78 -0.69
CA LEU A 273 13.56 4.51 0.18
C LEU A 273 12.23 4.68 -0.54
N SER A 274 12.07 5.74 -1.34
CA SER A 274 10.85 5.97 -2.12
C SER A 274 10.62 4.88 -3.15
N GLY A 275 11.67 4.46 -3.87
CA GLY A 275 11.60 3.33 -4.79
C GLY A 275 11.18 2.03 -4.11
N THR A 276 11.75 1.75 -2.92
CA THR A 276 11.35 0.59 -2.10
C THR A 276 9.89 0.68 -1.65
N ALA A 277 9.43 1.87 -1.22
CA ALA A 277 8.03 2.10 -0.85
C ALA A 277 7.06 1.87 -2.02
N LEU A 278 7.42 2.33 -3.22
CA LEU A 278 6.60 2.13 -4.42
C LEU A 278 6.51 0.66 -4.80
N LEU A 279 7.62 -0.09 -4.74
CA LEU A 279 7.62 -1.54 -4.93
C LEU A 279 6.73 -2.24 -3.90
N LEU A 280 6.81 -1.83 -2.63
CA LEU A 280 5.98 -2.37 -1.57
C LEU A 280 4.49 -2.08 -1.79
N ASN A 281 4.13 -0.86 -2.20
CA ASN A 281 2.75 -0.52 -2.55
C ASN A 281 2.24 -1.36 -3.74
N PHE A 282 3.10 -1.64 -4.72
CA PHE A 282 2.75 -2.51 -5.83
C PHE A 282 2.46 -3.94 -5.34
N VAL A 283 3.25 -4.47 -4.41
CA VAL A 283 2.99 -5.78 -3.79
C VAL A 283 1.67 -5.77 -3.00
N TYR A 284 1.41 -4.73 -2.23
CA TYR A 284 0.14 -4.58 -1.51
C TYR A 284 -1.06 -4.58 -2.47
N MET A 285 -0.93 -3.89 -3.58
CA MET A 285 -1.95 -3.84 -4.63
C MET A 285 -2.20 -5.20 -5.26
N LEU A 286 -1.14 -5.95 -5.64
CA LEU A 286 -1.28 -7.29 -6.21
C LEU A 286 -1.99 -8.24 -5.25
N ARG A 287 -1.63 -8.21 -3.98
CA ARG A 287 -2.31 -9.01 -2.95
C ARG A 287 -3.78 -8.63 -2.81
N HIS A 288 -4.07 -7.33 -2.83
CA HIS A 288 -5.45 -6.86 -2.77
C HIS A 288 -6.29 -7.37 -3.93
N GLN A 289 -5.74 -7.35 -5.13
CA GLN A 289 -6.43 -7.89 -6.31
C GLN A 289 -6.69 -9.39 -6.17
N GLN A 290 -5.75 -10.16 -5.62
CA GLN A 290 -5.93 -11.59 -5.36
C GLN A 290 -7.00 -11.86 -4.29
N GLU A 291 -7.05 -11.02 -3.24
CA GLU A 291 -8.05 -11.15 -2.17
C GLU A 291 -9.44 -10.66 -2.59
N ALA A 292 -9.51 -9.60 -3.41
CA ALA A 292 -10.76 -8.99 -3.87
C ALA A 292 -11.45 -9.80 -4.98
N ASN A 293 -10.67 -10.50 -5.80
CA ASN A 293 -11.17 -11.36 -6.87
C ASN A 293 -10.67 -12.79 -6.64
N PRO A 294 -11.22 -13.50 -5.65
CA PRO A 294 -10.85 -14.89 -5.44
C PRO A 294 -11.27 -15.69 -6.67
N ALA A 295 -10.28 -16.07 -7.45
CA ALA A 295 -10.48 -16.98 -8.56
C ALA A 295 -10.17 -18.40 -8.11
N SER A 296 -10.97 -19.35 -8.59
CA SER A 296 -10.73 -20.78 -8.42
C SER A 296 -10.80 -21.46 -9.77
N SER A 297 -9.83 -22.28 -10.09
CA SER A 297 -9.94 -23.18 -11.22
C SER A 297 -10.52 -24.51 -10.78
N TYR A 298 -11.33 -25.07 -11.65
CA TYR A 298 -11.90 -26.40 -11.46
C TYR A 298 -11.61 -27.29 -12.65
N TYR A 299 -11.51 -28.56 -12.37
CA TYR A 299 -11.47 -29.63 -13.33
C TYR A 299 -12.73 -30.49 -13.15
N LEU A 300 -13.51 -30.65 -14.20
CA LEU A 300 -14.72 -31.47 -14.25
C LEU A 300 -14.58 -32.59 -15.28
N ASP A 301 -14.61 -33.81 -14.81
CA ASP A 301 -14.76 -34.96 -15.69
C ASP A 301 -16.26 -35.16 -16.00
N LEU A 302 -16.63 -34.93 -17.24
CA LEU A 302 -18.04 -35.04 -17.68
C LEU A 302 -18.55 -36.48 -17.69
N THR A 303 -17.66 -37.46 -17.73
CA THR A 303 -18.04 -38.88 -17.76
C THR A 303 -18.44 -39.39 -16.39
N SER A 304 -17.68 -39.02 -15.37
CA SER A 304 -17.91 -39.42 -13.97
C SER A 304 -18.70 -38.38 -13.17
N GLY A 305 -18.84 -37.15 -13.66
CA GLY A 305 -19.39 -36.01 -12.89
C GLY A 305 -18.49 -35.50 -11.76
N ARG A 306 -17.24 -36.00 -11.70
CA ARG A 306 -16.30 -35.63 -10.63
C ARG A 306 -15.74 -34.24 -10.84
N LEU A 307 -15.81 -33.43 -9.78
CA LEU A 307 -15.33 -32.06 -9.72
C LEU A 307 -14.10 -32.02 -8.81
N THR A 308 -13.02 -31.41 -9.30
CA THR A 308 -11.78 -31.20 -8.53
C THR A 308 -11.39 -29.74 -8.58
N TRP A 309 -11.01 -29.18 -7.43
CA TRP A 309 -10.58 -27.78 -7.31
C TRP A 309 -9.06 -27.71 -7.31
N ASP A 310 -8.50 -26.65 -7.87
CA ASP A 310 -7.06 -26.43 -7.85
C ASP A 310 -6.59 -26.06 -6.42
N ASN A 311 -5.94 -26.99 -5.77
CA ASN A 311 -5.39 -26.82 -4.42
C ASN A 311 -4.06 -26.05 -4.40
N ASN A 312 -3.44 -25.79 -5.56
CA ASN A 312 -2.18 -25.04 -5.64
C ASN A 312 -2.36 -23.54 -5.47
N SER A 313 -3.59 -23.05 -5.59
CA SER A 313 -3.94 -21.67 -5.31
C SER A 313 -5.04 -21.61 -4.25
N PRO A 314 -4.70 -21.58 -2.95
CA PRO A 314 -5.66 -21.59 -1.86
C PRO A 314 -6.39 -20.24 -1.78
N SER A 315 -7.25 -19.97 -2.75
CA SER A 315 -8.15 -18.82 -2.68
C SER A 315 -9.24 -19.05 -1.63
N ALA A 316 -9.77 -17.97 -1.07
CA ALA A 316 -10.91 -18.07 -0.15
C ALA A 316 -12.12 -18.77 -0.81
N LEU A 317 -12.25 -18.66 -2.13
CA LEU A 317 -13.26 -19.35 -2.92
C LEU A 317 -12.99 -20.86 -2.96
N THR A 318 -11.75 -21.27 -3.26
CA THR A 318 -11.36 -22.68 -3.28
C THR A 318 -11.62 -23.36 -1.93
N GLN A 319 -11.33 -22.69 -0.82
CA GLN A 319 -11.60 -23.23 0.52
C GLN A 319 -13.09 -23.42 0.80
N GLN A 320 -13.97 -22.53 0.31
CA GLN A 320 -15.40 -22.65 0.49
C GLN A 320 -16.02 -23.74 -0.41
N LEU A 321 -15.42 -23.98 -1.57
CA LEU A 321 -15.86 -24.99 -2.54
C LEU A 321 -15.17 -26.35 -2.34
N ALA A 322 -14.18 -26.44 -1.46
CA ALA A 322 -13.36 -27.64 -1.27
C ALA A 322 -14.14 -28.92 -0.93
N ASN A 323 -15.32 -28.77 -0.33
CA ASN A 323 -16.19 -29.91 0.05
C ASN A 323 -17.13 -30.35 -1.07
N ILE A 324 -17.14 -29.68 -2.22
CA ILE A 324 -18.00 -30.00 -3.37
C ILE A 324 -17.15 -30.83 -4.35
N HIS A 325 -17.41 -32.12 -4.44
CA HIS A 325 -16.61 -33.05 -5.25
C HIS A 325 -17.37 -33.63 -6.46
N HIS A 326 -18.66 -33.33 -6.56
CA HIS A 326 -19.51 -33.84 -7.62
C HIS A 326 -20.41 -32.74 -8.19
N ILE A 327 -20.74 -32.87 -9.48
CA ILE A 327 -21.59 -31.91 -10.21
C ILE A 327 -22.98 -31.79 -9.58
N ASP A 328 -23.56 -32.87 -9.09
CA ASP A 328 -24.89 -32.86 -8.47
C ASP A 328 -24.89 -32.13 -7.14
N GLU A 329 -23.80 -32.23 -6.36
CA GLU A 329 -23.61 -31.45 -5.14
C GLU A 329 -23.54 -29.95 -5.48
N LEU A 330 -22.80 -29.59 -6.55
CA LEU A 330 -22.73 -28.21 -6.99
C LEU A 330 -24.10 -27.66 -7.38
N PHE A 331 -24.83 -28.42 -8.17
CA PHE A 331 -26.17 -28.01 -8.64
C PHE A 331 -27.18 -27.86 -7.50
N ALA A 332 -27.03 -28.59 -6.40
CA ALA A 332 -27.89 -28.43 -5.24
C ALA A 332 -27.82 -27.01 -4.64
N TYR A 333 -26.74 -26.28 -4.86
CA TYR A 333 -26.54 -24.90 -4.40
C TYR A 333 -26.92 -23.84 -5.42
N MET A 334 -27.38 -24.22 -6.64
CA MET A 334 -27.70 -23.33 -7.74
C MET A 334 -29.20 -23.26 -8.03
N SER A 335 -29.65 -22.13 -8.59
CA SER A 335 -31.00 -22.02 -9.14
C SER A 335 -31.18 -22.92 -10.36
N ALA A 336 -32.41 -23.37 -10.64
CA ALA A 336 -32.70 -24.20 -11.78
C ALA A 336 -32.35 -23.54 -13.14
N ASP A 337 -32.50 -22.20 -13.22
CA ASP A 337 -32.12 -21.39 -14.38
C ASP A 337 -30.62 -21.38 -14.61
N ASP A 338 -29.84 -21.17 -13.52
CA ASP A 338 -28.37 -21.17 -13.58
C ASP A 338 -27.83 -22.57 -13.92
N GLN A 339 -28.44 -23.64 -13.37
CA GLN A 339 -28.07 -25.02 -13.69
C GLN A 339 -28.25 -25.30 -15.18
N GLN A 340 -29.38 -24.89 -15.76
CA GLN A 340 -29.65 -25.11 -17.19
C GLN A 340 -28.64 -24.36 -18.05
N LYS A 341 -28.40 -23.08 -17.77
CA LYS A 341 -27.43 -22.27 -18.53
C LYS A 341 -26.03 -22.84 -18.43
N MET A 342 -25.63 -23.35 -17.26
CA MET A 342 -24.32 -23.96 -17.07
C MET A 342 -24.18 -25.25 -17.86
N ARG A 343 -25.21 -26.13 -17.88
CA ARG A 343 -25.24 -27.35 -18.70
C ARG A 343 -25.13 -27.02 -20.17
N GLU A 344 -25.86 -26.03 -20.66
CA GLU A 344 -25.80 -25.58 -22.05
C GLU A 344 -24.40 -25.08 -22.43
N ARG A 345 -23.75 -24.33 -21.57
CA ARG A 345 -22.36 -23.88 -21.81
C ARG A 345 -21.37 -25.04 -21.88
N TRP A 346 -21.49 -25.99 -20.96
CA TRP A 346 -20.63 -27.17 -20.97
C TRP A 346 -20.86 -28.06 -22.21
N ALA A 347 -22.09 -28.21 -22.65
CA ALA A 347 -22.40 -28.92 -23.87
C ALA A 347 -21.81 -28.22 -25.12
N LEU A 348 -21.84 -26.87 -25.15
CA LEU A 348 -21.19 -26.10 -26.22
C LEU A 348 -19.66 -26.28 -26.19
N ALA A 349 -19.04 -26.28 -25.01
CA ALA A 349 -17.61 -26.55 -24.85
C ALA A 349 -17.25 -27.96 -25.35
N GLN A 350 -18.07 -28.97 -24.98
CA GLN A 350 -17.88 -30.36 -25.39
C GLN A 350 -17.97 -30.53 -26.93
N SER A 351 -18.81 -29.75 -27.58
CA SER A 351 -18.93 -29.76 -29.05
C SER A 351 -17.79 -29.05 -29.79
N GLY A 352 -16.77 -28.53 -29.07
CA GLY A 352 -15.65 -27.79 -29.65
C GLY A 352 -15.97 -26.39 -30.13
N ARG A 353 -17.18 -25.89 -29.84
CA ARG A 353 -17.56 -24.52 -30.20
C ARG A 353 -16.94 -23.49 -29.21
N ALA A 354 -16.44 -22.41 -29.79
CA ALA A 354 -15.90 -21.31 -28.97
C ALA A 354 -16.99 -20.70 -28.12
N ILE A 355 -16.81 -20.73 -26.80
CA ILE A 355 -17.70 -20.08 -25.83
C ILE A 355 -17.36 -18.60 -25.78
N LYS A 356 -18.29 -17.76 -26.27
CA LYS A 356 -18.14 -16.32 -26.20
C LYS A 356 -18.81 -15.77 -24.92
N GLY A 357 -18.12 -14.87 -24.24
CA GLY A 357 -18.63 -14.15 -23.07
C GLY A 357 -18.48 -14.93 -21.75
N SER A 358 -18.65 -14.20 -20.66
CA SER A 358 -18.64 -14.73 -19.30
C SER A 358 -20.06 -15.07 -18.84
N PHE A 359 -20.18 -16.05 -17.95
CA PHE A 359 -21.46 -16.45 -17.38
C PHE A 359 -21.46 -16.13 -15.87
N ARG A 360 -22.48 -15.42 -15.40
CA ARG A 360 -22.66 -15.09 -13.98
C ARG A 360 -23.74 -15.95 -13.38
N PHE A 361 -23.51 -16.46 -12.17
CA PHE A 361 -24.43 -17.32 -11.45
C PHE A 361 -24.28 -17.14 -9.94
N LEU A 362 -25.28 -17.62 -9.19
CA LEU A 362 -25.33 -17.53 -7.74
C LEU A 362 -25.24 -18.92 -7.12
N LEU A 363 -24.25 -19.11 -6.20
CA LEU A 363 -24.22 -20.28 -5.32
C LEU A 363 -24.72 -19.88 -3.92
N THR A 364 -25.73 -20.60 -3.43
CA THR A 364 -26.28 -20.40 -2.09
C THR A 364 -25.85 -21.54 -1.17
N LEU A 365 -24.64 -21.43 -0.59
CA LEU A 365 -24.09 -22.47 0.30
C LEU A 365 -24.83 -22.52 1.63
N SER A 366 -25.33 -21.37 2.11
CA SER A 366 -26.21 -21.26 3.26
C SER A 366 -27.07 -19.99 3.15
N PRO A 367 -28.13 -19.79 3.96
CA PRO A 367 -28.95 -18.58 3.92
C PRO A 367 -28.13 -17.29 4.11
N SER A 368 -27.02 -17.37 4.86
CA SER A 368 -26.10 -16.26 5.13
C SER A 368 -24.87 -16.22 4.22
N ASN A 369 -24.60 -17.27 3.43
CA ASN A 369 -23.44 -17.39 2.57
C ASN A 369 -23.84 -17.57 1.09
N LYS A 370 -23.95 -16.45 0.39
CA LYS A 370 -24.27 -16.38 -1.03
C LYS A 370 -23.05 -15.90 -1.80
N LEU A 371 -22.62 -16.69 -2.78
CA LEU A 371 -21.47 -16.42 -3.64
C LEU A 371 -21.94 -16.02 -5.03
N HIS A 372 -21.67 -14.77 -5.42
CA HIS A 372 -21.84 -14.33 -6.80
C HIS A 372 -20.60 -14.71 -7.59
N LEU A 373 -20.72 -15.66 -8.49
CA LEU A 373 -19.62 -16.20 -9.28
C LEU A 373 -19.76 -15.84 -10.75
N GLN A 374 -18.64 -15.69 -11.41
CA GLN A 374 -18.55 -15.48 -12.85
C GLN A 374 -17.57 -16.48 -13.45
N GLU A 375 -18.04 -17.31 -14.37
CA GLU A 375 -17.17 -18.14 -15.17
C GLU A 375 -16.53 -17.30 -16.27
N THR A 376 -15.20 -17.14 -16.22
CA THR A 376 -14.45 -16.26 -17.13
C THR A 376 -13.82 -17.01 -18.29
N LYS A 377 -13.39 -18.24 -18.08
CA LYS A 377 -12.81 -19.14 -19.10
C LYS A 377 -13.31 -20.55 -18.90
N LEU A 378 -13.56 -21.23 -20.01
CA LEU A 378 -13.92 -22.64 -20.06
C LEU A 378 -13.21 -23.29 -21.24
N ILE A 379 -12.47 -24.37 -20.97
CA ILE A 379 -11.69 -25.11 -21.96
C ILE A 379 -12.10 -26.60 -21.88
N ALA A 380 -12.41 -27.19 -23.01
CA ALA A 380 -12.64 -28.62 -23.08
C ALA A 380 -11.35 -29.34 -23.47
N LEU A 381 -11.03 -30.41 -22.73
CA LEU A 381 -9.91 -31.30 -23.00
C LEU A 381 -10.45 -32.66 -23.44
N GLN A 382 -10.03 -33.08 -24.61
CA GLN A 382 -10.30 -34.44 -25.10
C GLN A 382 -9.38 -35.42 -24.36
N GLN A 383 -9.98 -36.44 -23.77
CA GLN A 383 -9.27 -37.52 -23.08
C GLN A 383 -9.59 -38.87 -23.68
N PRO A 384 -8.76 -39.91 -23.51
CA PRO A 384 -9.04 -41.22 -24.04
C PRO A 384 -10.41 -41.81 -23.63
N ASN A 385 -10.88 -41.42 -22.42
CA ASN A 385 -12.11 -41.97 -21.82
C ASN A 385 -13.27 -40.96 -21.82
N GLY A 386 -13.17 -39.83 -22.55
CA GLY A 386 -14.24 -38.83 -22.57
C GLY A 386 -13.75 -37.38 -22.69
N VAL A 387 -14.56 -36.45 -22.27
CA VAL A 387 -14.25 -35.03 -22.28
C VAL A 387 -14.19 -34.49 -20.84
N ALA A 388 -13.11 -33.80 -20.51
CA ALA A 388 -12.99 -33.04 -19.28
C ALA A 388 -13.08 -31.54 -19.56
N LEU A 389 -13.57 -30.79 -18.61
CA LEU A 389 -13.63 -29.32 -18.65
C LEU A 389 -12.71 -28.72 -17.61
N ILE A 390 -11.95 -27.71 -18.00
CA ILE A 390 -11.25 -26.82 -17.10
C ILE A 390 -11.91 -25.46 -17.16
N GLY A 391 -12.42 -24.99 -16.03
CA GLY A 391 -13.03 -23.68 -15.93
C GLY A 391 -12.39 -22.81 -14.87
N TYR A 392 -12.53 -21.49 -15.04
CA TYR A 392 -12.11 -20.48 -14.08
C TYR A 392 -13.31 -19.69 -13.59
N TRP A 393 -13.50 -19.72 -12.29
CA TRP A 393 -14.52 -18.93 -11.61
C TRP A 393 -13.89 -17.79 -10.84
N ALA A 394 -14.40 -16.58 -11.06
CA ALA A 394 -14.09 -15.41 -10.25
C ALA A 394 -15.30 -15.09 -9.38
N GLY A 395 -15.10 -14.80 -8.09
CA GLY A 395 -16.16 -14.50 -7.15
C GLY A 395 -16.13 -13.05 -6.68
N GLU A 396 -17.30 -12.41 -6.64
CA GLU A 396 -17.50 -11.20 -5.84
C GLU A 396 -18.05 -11.63 -4.47
N PHE A 397 -17.25 -11.47 -3.42
CA PHE A 397 -17.78 -11.60 -2.06
C PHE A 397 -18.61 -10.36 -1.74
N GLN A 398 -19.92 -10.47 -1.70
CA GLN A 398 -20.70 -9.52 -0.92
C GLN A 398 -20.40 -9.77 0.56
N GLY A 399 -19.35 -9.10 1.06
CA GLY A 399 -19.05 -9.10 2.49
C GLY A 399 -20.25 -8.57 3.23
N THR A 400 -20.80 -9.40 4.09
CA THR A 400 -21.77 -9.04 5.13
C THR A 400 -21.44 -7.66 5.69
N GLU A 401 -22.35 -6.69 5.50
CA GLU A 401 -22.54 -5.42 6.22
C GLU A 401 -21.39 -4.41 6.36
N SER A 402 -20.14 -4.71 6.06
CA SER A 402 -19.07 -3.71 6.22
C SER A 402 -19.02 -2.67 5.09
N THR A 403 -19.61 -2.95 3.93
CA THR A 403 -19.63 -2.01 2.79
C THR A 403 -20.70 -0.92 2.93
N ARG A 404 -21.72 -1.12 3.78
CA ARG A 404 -22.69 -0.07 4.12
C ARG A 404 -22.11 1.00 5.07
N ALA A 405 -21.13 0.63 5.91
CA ALA A 405 -20.48 1.58 6.81
C ALA A 405 -19.56 2.57 6.07
N ILE A 406 -19.08 2.23 4.88
CA ILE A 406 -18.22 3.12 4.06
C ILE A 406 -19.05 3.99 3.10
N LYS A 407 -20.26 3.57 2.70
CA LYS A 407 -21.17 4.38 1.87
C LYS A 407 -22.10 5.30 2.65
N GLY A 408 -22.21 5.15 3.98
CA GLY A 408 -23.06 5.93 4.86
C GLY A 408 -22.32 6.74 5.92
N ALA A 409 -20.97 6.82 5.84
CA ALA A 409 -20.15 7.63 6.76
C ALA A 409 -19.53 8.83 6.06
#